data_4f0bd53464cd1213ce9b4f43c3802d94
#
_entry.id   4f0bd53464cd1213ce9b4f43c3802d94
#
_cell.length_a   1.000
_cell.length_b   1.000
_cell.length_c   1.000
_cell.angle_alpha   90.00
_cell.angle_beta   90.00
_cell.angle_gamma   90.00
#
_symmetry.space_group_name_H-M   'P 1'
#
loop_
_entity.id
_entity.type
_entity.pdbx_description
1 polymer ?
#
loop_
_entity_poly.entity_id
_entity_poly.type
_entity_poly.pdbx_seq_one_letter_code
_entity_poly.pdbx_strand_id
1 'polypeptide(L)'
;MPFAAPTVQDCRLLEDQRVLSGPGHRVVVFDRVLATADGRGYALVANLQNAIYGRVRRGVELERVPAEAARAHGADGILWRATNGQVAVKCIERAALEQWIANHHGHLNEDPFKEVAVMEYIASQGGAPYVLPLVATYGDDRAVYVILPFCPNGDLFGVVEQNGALQEATAATYMGQLVRGLERLHAMGLMHHDISLENTMVDAESRAIIIDFGMAVKAIPTATDFFDGHHAGGSYHAVPLAERPRWPGRCGKPMYMSPELWYRQGSFDVFAADVWALGVMLFMLLTGAPPWEPTWGPEGAAYNYVRDGNLRGLLLQYGITHVSENAKDLLQRMLTADPRQRLTLPELRAHPWWRQHAQFANAA
;
A
#
# COMPACT_ATOMS: atom_id res chain seq x y z
N MET A 1 16.51 -12.67 8.69
CA MET A 1 15.43 -11.89 8.03
C MET A 1 14.22 -12.78 7.87
N PRO A 2 12.99 -12.33 8.10
CA PRO A 2 11.80 -13.17 7.95
C PRO A 2 11.41 -13.45 6.49
N PHE A 3 12.01 -12.76 5.54
CA PHE A 3 11.74 -12.92 4.10
C PHE A 3 13.02 -13.34 3.37
N ALA A 4 12.88 -14.15 2.31
CA ALA A 4 13.98 -14.45 1.41
C ALA A 4 14.42 -13.17 0.66
N ALA A 5 15.67 -13.15 0.20
CA ALA A 5 16.10 -12.07 -0.69
C ALA A 5 15.26 -12.09 -1.99
N PRO A 6 14.88 -10.91 -2.53
CA PRO A 6 14.04 -10.86 -3.72
C PRO A 6 14.74 -11.43 -4.95
N THR A 7 13.95 -12.03 -5.84
CA THR A 7 14.40 -12.56 -7.11
C THR A 7 14.45 -11.45 -8.15
N VAL A 8 15.65 -11.09 -8.59
CA VAL A 8 15.88 -10.03 -9.60
C VAL A 8 16.32 -10.69 -10.92
N GLN A 9 15.55 -10.47 -11.98
CA GLN A 9 15.85 -10.96 -13.32
C GLN A 9 16.68 -9.94 -14.10
N ASP A 10 17.54 -10.40 -15.00
CA ASP A 10 18.35 -9.52 -15.83
C ASP A 10 17.51 -8.73 -16.84
N CYS A 11 17.89 -7.48 -17.06
CA CYS A 11 17.32 -6.59 -18.08
C CYS A 11 18.35 -5.63 -18.65
N ARG A 12 17.95 -4.88 -19.66
CA ARG A 12 18.75 -3.77 -20.23
C ARG A 12 17.86 -2.56 -20.45
N LEU A 13 18.30 -1.41 -20.01
CA LEU A 13 17.68 -0.14 -20.35
C LEU A 13 18.25 0.32 -21.72
N LEU A 14 17.39 0.35 -22.73
CA LEU A 14 17.71 0.76 -24.09
C LEU A 14 17.19 2.19 -24.35
N GLU A 15 17.97 2.99 -25.04
CA GLU A 15 17.60 4.37 -25.44
C GLU A 15 17.09 4.38 -26.90
N ASP A 16 16.25 5.36 -27.22
CA ASP A 16 15.74 5.68 -28.57
C ASP A 16 15.16 4.49 -29.34
N GLN A 17 14.33 3.69 -28.67
CA GLN A 17 13.76 2.48 -29.25
C GLN A 17 12.54 2.75 -30.14
N ARG A 18 12.52 2.12 -31.33
CA ARG A 18 11.39 2.16 -32.27
C ARG A 18 10.27 1.23 -31.81
N VAL A 19 9.06 1.75 -31.75
CA VAL A 19 7.87 1.03 -31.30
C VAL A 19 6.72 1.22 -32.29
N LEU A 20 6.07 0.14 -32.68
CA LEU A 20 4.79 0.17 -33.39
C LEU A 20 3.67 0.47 -32.41
N SER A 21 2.96 1.57 -32.62
CA SER A 21 1.89 2.02 -31.72
C SER A 21 0.60 2.34 -32.47
N GLY A 22 -0.53 2.00 -31.85
CA GLY A 22 -1.86 2.30 -32.33
C GLY A 22 -2.36 1.45 -33.53
N PRO A 23 -3.63 1.65 -33.94
CA PRO A 23 -4.28 0.83 -34.97
C PRO A 23 -3.62 0.92 -36.36
N GLY A 24 -2.90 2.01 -36.65
CA GLY A 24 -2.21 2.22 -37.92
C GLY A 24 -0.74 1.77 -37.91
N HIS A 25 -0.28 1.08 -36.89
CA HIS A 25 1.10 0.65 -36.72
C HIS A 25 2.14 1.76 -37.00
N ARG A 26 1.87 2.98 -36.48
CA ARG A 26 2.83 4.07 -36.60
C ARG A 26 4.06 3.75 -35.79
N VAL A 27 5.25 3.98 -36.37
CA VAL A 27 6.51 3.89 -35.68
C VAL A 27 6.71 5.17 -34.86
N VAL A 28 6.81 5.03 -33.55
CA VAL A 28 7.21 6.09 -32.61
C VAL A 28 8.52 5.72 -31.96
N VAL A 29 9.26 6.70 -31.49
CA VAL A 29 10.51 6.46 -30.73
C VAL A 29 10.21 6.73 -29.27
N PHE A 30 10.58 5.79 -28.42
CA PHE A 30 10.57 5.97 -26.97
C PHE A 30 12.01 6.14 -26.47
N ASP A 31 12.23 7.18 -25.69
CA ASP A 31 13.54 7.53 -25.15
C ASP A 31 14.16 6.43 -24.31
N ARG A 32 13.31 5.67 -23.57
CA ARG A 32 13.76 4.59 -22.67
C ARG A 32 12.83 3.40 -22.71
N VAL A 33 13.39 2.25 -23.02
CA VAL A 33 12.72 0.95 -22.99
C VAL A 33 13.51 -0.01 -22.12
N LEU A 34 12.88 -0.54 -21.09
CA LEU A 34 13.42 -1.64 -20.32
C LEU A 34 13.18 -2.94 -21.10
N ALA A 35 14.22 -3.53 -21.64
CA ALA A 35 14.17 -4.78 -22.40
C ALA A 35 14.52 -5.95 -21.48
N THR A 36 13.66 -6.96 -21.43
CA THR A 36 13.83 -8.13 -20.56
C THR A 36 14.31 -9.34 -21.35
N ALA A 37 14.91 -10.30 -20.69
CA ALA A 37 15.46 -11.50 -21.34
C ALA A 37 14.38 -12.40 -21.96
N ASP A 38 13.16 -12.37 -21.43
CA ASP A 38 12.00 -13.13 -21.92
C ASP A 38 11.30 -12.49 -23.15
N GLY A 39 11.87 -11.41 -23.69
CA GLY A 39 11.38 -10.75 -24.91
C GLY A 39 10.27 -9.74 -24.67
N ARG A 40 9.91 -9.43 -23.43
CA ARG A 40 9.06 -8.31 -23.06
C ARG A 40 9.85 -7.01 -23.01
N GLY A 41 9.12 -5.90 -23.02
CA GLY A 41 9.71 -4.58 -22.81
C GLY A 41 8.73 -3.67 -22.10
N TYR A 42 9.24 -2.60 -21.50
CA TYR A 42 8.44 -1.56 -20.85
C TYR A 42 8.98 -0.19 -21.27
N ALA A 43 8.19 0.55 -22.05
CA ALA A 43 8.54 1.93 -22.41
C ALA A 43 8.25 2.85 -21.22
N LEU A 44 9.25 3.53 -20.70
CA LEU A 44 9.13 4.44 -19.54
C LEU A 44 8.68 5.83 -20.01
N VAL A 45 7.38 6.13 -19.95
CA VAL A 45 6.79 7.28 -20.64
C VAL A 45 6.63 8.54 -19.80
N ALA A 46 6.38 8.44 -18.49
CA ALA A 46 6.16 9.59 -17.64
C ALA A 46 6.67 9.35 -16.22
N ASN A 47 7.09 10.40 -15.54
CA ASN A 47 7.34 10.34 -14.11
C ASN A 47 6.01 10.49 -13.37
N LEU A 48 5.71 9.57 -12.45
CA LEU A 48 4.52 9.63 -11.60
C LEU A 48 4.86 10.27 -10.26
N GLN A 49 5.96 9.83 -9.64
CA GLN A 49 6.38 10.27 -8.32
C GLN A 49 7.89 10.15 -8.16
N ASN A 50 8.48 11.06 -7.39
CA ASN A 50 9.84 10.90 -6.91
C ASN A 50 9.84 10.04 -5.64
N ALA A 51 10.76 9.11 -5.54
CA ALA A 51 10.98 8.25 -4.37
C ALA A 51 12.35 8.55 -3.74
N ILE A 52 12.56 8.10 -2.50
CA ILE A 52 13.82 8.36 -1.75
C ILE A 52 15.04 7.85 -2.53
N TYR A 53 14.93 6.68 -3.15
CA TYR A 53 16.04 6.03 -3.88
C TYR A 53 15.85 6.01 -5.39
N GLY A 54 15.05 6.94 -5.94
CA GLY A 54 14.78 6.98 -7.37
C GLY A 54 13.43 7.57 -7.72
N ARG A 55 12.65 6.90 -8.54
CA ARG A 55 11.35 7.42 -8.98
C ARG A 55 10.38 6.32 -9.42
N VAL A 56 9.09 6.60 -9.38
CA VAL A 56 8.04 5.76 -9.96
C VAL A 56 7.66 6.34 -11.33
N ARG A 57 7.67 5.52 -12.36
CA ARG A 57 7.34 5.92 -13.73
C ARG A 57 6.14 5.15 -14.26
N ARG A 58 5.31 5.80 -15.08
CA ARG A 58 4.33 5.09 -15.89
C ARG A 58 5.06 4.39 -17.04
N GLY A 59 4.73 3.14 -17.27
CA GLY A 59 5.24 2.34 -18.37
C GLY A 59 4.13 1.84 -19.29
N VAL A 60 4.48 1.59 -20.54
CA VAL A 60 3.63 0.88 -21.52
C VAL A 60 4.30 -0.46 -21.79
N GLU A 61 3.52 -1.52 -21.72
CA GLU A 61 4.01 -2.86 -22.04
C GLU A 61 4.29 -3.02 -23.53
N LEU A 62 5.40 -3.65 -23.85
CA LEU A 62 5.88 -3.88 -25.20
C LEU A 62 6.14 -5.37 -25.41
N GLU A 63 5.87 -5.83 -26.63
CA GLU A 63 6.28 -7.12 -27.14
C GLU A 63 7.33 -6.94 -28.23
N ARG A 64 8.34 -7.81 -28.26
CA ARG A 64 9.35 -7.80 -29.30
C ARG A 64 8.74 -8.30 -30.60
N VAL A 65 8.85 -7.51 -31.66
CA VAL A 65 8.41 -7.91 -33.01
C VAL A 65 9.41 -8.93 -33.57
N PRO A 66 8.96 -10.06 -34.13
CA PRO A 66 9.85 -11.01 -34.80
C PRO A 66 10.69 -10.35 -35.88
N ALA A 67 11.95 -10.79 -36.03
CA ALA A 67 12.93 -10.13 -36.90
C ALA A 67 12.47 -10.03 -38.38
N GLU A 68 11.74 -11.02 -38.88
CA GLU A 68 11.23 -10.99 -40.26
C GLU A 68 10.18 -9.89 -40.42
N ALA A 69 9.22 -9.77 -39.46
CA ALA A 69 8.23 -8.72 -39.47
C ALA A 69 8.85 -7.34 -39.23
N ALA A 70 9.90 -7.24 -38.41
CA ALA A 70 10.63 -5.99 -38.19
C ALA A 70 11.26 -5.46 -39.49
N ARG A 71 11.87 -6.35 -40.29
CA ARG A 71 12.43 -6.00 -41.61
C ARG A 71 11.39 -5.50 -42.60
N ALA A 72 10.19 -6.07 -42.59
CA ALA A 72 9.06 -5.58 -43.38
C ALA A 72 8.64 -4.14 -43.04
N HIS A 73 8.93 -3.68 -41.83
CA HIS A 73 8.77 -2.29 -41.38
C HIS A 73 10.06 -1.44 -41.50
N GLY A 74 11.06 -1.90 -42.24
CA GLY A 74 12.32 -1.18 -42.46
C GLY A 74 13.17 -1.05 -41.18
N ALA A 75 13.09 -2.02 -40.29
CA ALA A 75 13.92 -2.06 -39.07
C ALA A 75 15.01 -3.11 -39.17
N ASP A 76 16.27 -2.66 -39.19
CA ASP A 76 17.46 -3.53 -39.18
C ASP A 76 17.89 -3.97 -37.76
N GLY A 77 17.09 -3.64 -36.76
CA GLY A 77 17.35 -3.91 -35.33
C GLY A 77 16.11 -4.36 -34.57
N ILE A 78 16.14 -4.12 -33.27
CA ILE A 78 15.00 -4.40 -32.40
C ILE A 78 13.84 -3.46 -32.74
N LEU A 79 12.69 -4.04 -33.02
CA LEU A 79 11.42 -3.32 -33.15
C LEU A 79 10.46 -3.86 -32.09
N TRP A 80 9.78 -2.96 -31.42
CA TRP A 80 8.77 -3.27 -30.41
C TRP A 80 7.37 -3.02 -30.93
N ARG A 81 6.38 -3.67 -30.33
CA ARG A 81 4.95 -3.37 -30.49
C ARG A 81 4.37 -3.02 -29.14
N ALA A 82 3.71 -1.88 -29.05
CA ALA A 82 2.96 -1.51 -27.84
C ALA A 82 1.73 -2.39 -27.70
N THR A 83 1.54 -2.92 -26.49
CA THR A 83 0.28 -3.57 -26.07
C THR A 83 -0.65 -2.52 -25.46
N ASN A 84 -1.84 -2.94 -24.98
CA ASN A 84 -2.74 -2.08 -24.21
C ASN A 84 -2.37 -2.05 -22.72
N GLY A 85 -1.38 -2.84 -22.28
CA GLY A 85 -0.94 -2.94 -20.89
C GLY A 85 -0.23 -1.68 -20.43
N GLN A 86 -0.63 -1.19 -19.26
CA GLN A 86 0.04 -0.10 -18.57
C GLN A 86 0.56 -0.60 -17.22
N VAL A 87 1.74 -0.14 -16.84
CA VAL A 87 2.40 -0.51 -15.58
C VAL A 87 2.92 0.72 -14.86
N ALA A 88 3.08 0.60 -13.54
CA ALA A 88 3.93 1.47 -12.76
C ALA A 88 5.30 0.79 -12.60
N VAL A 89 6.37 1.51 -12.87
CA VAL A 89 7.75 1.00 -12.74
C VAL A 89 8.44 1.80 -11.65
N LYS A 90 8.65 1.16 -10.48
CA LYS A 90 9.44 1.74 -9.39
C LYS A 90 10.92 1.48 -9.70
N CYS A 91 11.63 2.54 -10.04
CA CYS A 91 13.07 2.50 -10.34
C CYS A 91 13.85 2.81 -9.07
N ILE A 92 14.65 1.86 -8.59
CA ILE A 92 15.51 1.98 -7.41
C ILE A 92 16.93 2.14 -7.93
N GLU A 93 17.44 3.36 -7.92
CA GLU A 93 18.79 3.68 -8.41
C GLU A 93 19.85 3.23 -7.40
N ARG A 94 20.77 2.32 -7.79
CA ARG A 94 21.78 1.75 -6.88
C ARG A 94 22.66 2.83 -6.26
N ALA A 95 23.11 3.79 -7.05
CA ALA A 95 23.96 4.89 -6.57
C ALA A 95 23.23 5.79 -5.56
N ALA A 96 21.93 6.07 -5.76
CA ALA A 96 21.14 6.86 -4.81
C ALA A 96 20.94 6.10 -3.49
N LEU A 97 20.70 4.79 -3.55
CA LEU A 97 20.58 3.93 -2.39
C LEU A 97 21.89 3.84 -1.61
N GLU A 98 23.03 3.62 -2.28
CA GLU A 98 24.36 3.57 -1.68
C GLU A 98 24.74 4.90 -1.02
N GLN A 99 24.45 6.03 -1.68
CA GLN A 99 24.67 7.36 -1.14
C GLN A 99 23.80 7.60 0.12
N TRP A 100 22.55 7.16 0.10
CA TRP A 100 21.68 7.25 1.27
C TRP A 100 22.23 6.45 2.45
N ILE A 101 22.60 5.18 2.22
CA ILE A 101 23.19 4.30 3.24
C ILE A 101 24.45 4.93 3.85
N ALA A 102 25.32 5.49 3.03
CA ALA A 102 26.53 6.15 3.47
C ALA A 102 26.25 7.39 4.34
N ASN A 103 25.31 8.23 3.92
CA ASN A 103 24.96 9.47 4.60
C ASN A 103 24.21 9.24 5.93
N HIS A 104 23.53 8.11 6.09
CA HIS A 104 22.72 7.78 7.27
C HIS A 104 23.31 6.65 8.12
N HIS A 105 24.63 6.43 8.05
CA HIS A 105 25.35 5.43 8.85
C HIS A 105 24.78 4.01 8.77
N GLY A 106 24.33 3.61 7.59
CA GLY A 106 23.73 2.29 7.37
C GLY A 106 22.25 2.16 7.75
N HIS A 107 21.61 3.24 8.18
CA HIS A 107 20.18 3.24 8.50
C HIS A 107 19.35 3.55 7.25
N LEU A 108 18.44 2.64 6.89
CA LEU A 108 17.41 2.86 5.89
C LEU A 108 16.11 3.24 6.62
N ASN A 109 15.46 4.32 6.21
CA ASN A 109 14.10 4.63 6.69
C ASN A 109 13.11 3.58 6.19
N GLU A 110 13.28 3.19 4.94
CA GLU A 110 12.56 2.10 4.28
C GLU A 110 13.58 1.27 3.51
N ASP A 111 13.49 -0.05 3.59
CA ASP A 111 14.31 -0.94 2.78
C ASP A 111 13.52 -1.32 1.52
N PRO A 112 13.90 -0.81 0.33
CA PRO A 112 13.17 -1.07 -0.90
C PRO A 112 13.23 -2.54 -1.33
N PHE A 113 14.26 -3.29 -0.94
CA PHE A 113 14.35 -4.73 -1.20
C PHE A 113 13.47 -5.54 -0.26
N LYS A 114 13.26 -5.07 0.96
CA LYS A 114 12.28 -5.66 1.89
C LYS A 114 10.86 -5.56 1.32
N GLU A 115 10.48 -4.42 0.74
CA GLU A 115 9.19 -4.26 0.09
C GLU A 115 8.98 -5.33 -1.00
N VAL A 116 9.94 -5.49 -1.91
CA VAL A 116 9.88 -6.51 -2.97
C VAL A 116 9.77 -7.92 -2.36
N ALA A 117 10.60 -8.24 -1.35
CA ALA A 117 10.58 -9.55 -0.69
C ALA A 117 9.22 -9.85 0.00
N VAL A 118 8.56 -8.83 0.58
CA VAL A 118 7.21 -8.97 1.12
C VAL A 118 6.19 -9.25 0.02
N MET A 119 6.26 -8.53 -1.11
CA MET A 119 5.36 -8.75 -2.24
C MET A 119 5.55 -10.14 -2.87
N GLU A 120 6.79 -10.62 -3.00
CA GLU A 120 7.07 -12.01 -3.43
C GLU A 120 6.52 -13.03 -2.44
N TYR A 121 6.66 -12.78 -1.14
CA TYR A 121 6.06 -13.64 -0.11
C TYR A 121 4.53 -13.68 -0.25
N ILE A 122 3.84 -12.54 -0.40
CA ILE A 122 2.40 -12.49 -0.64
C ILE A 122 2.03 -13.30 -1.89
N ALA A 123 2.75 -13.13 -2.99
CA ALA A 123 2.54 -13.87 -4.23
C ALA A 123 2.71 -15.38 -4.02
N SER A 124 3.74 -15.81 -3.28
CA SER A 124 4.00 -17.22 -2.95
C SER A 124 2.89 -17.87 -2.12
N GLN A 125 2.15 -17.07 -1.35
CA GLN A 125 0.98 -17.52 -0.56
C GLN A 125 -0.35 -17.47 -1.36
N GLY A 126 -0.30 -17.27 -2.68
CA GLY A 126 -1.46 -17.21 -3.55
C GLY A 126 -2.08 -15.81 -3.70
N GLY A 127 -1.35 -14.77 -3.29
CA GLY A 127 -1.81 -13.40 -3.39
C GLY A 127 -2.81 -12.98 -2.31
N ALA A 128 -3.25 -11.72 -2.40
CA ALA A 128 -4.29 -11.16 -1.54
C ALA A 128 -5.22 -10.26 -2.38
N PRO A 129 -6.54 -10.33 -2.19
CA PRO A 129 -7.46 -9.43 -2.85
C PRO A 129 -7.20 -7.99 -2.38
N TYR A 130 -7.41 -7.00 -3.25
CA TYR A 130 -7.22 -5.57 -2.93
C TYR A 130 -5.83 -5.20 -2.38
N VAL A 131 -4.84 -5.99 -2.73
CA VAL A 131 -3.42 -5.78 -2.45
C VAL A 131 -2.70 -5.75 -3.78
N LEU A 132 -1.86 -4.75 -4.01
CA LEU A 132 -1.13 -4.59 -5.27
C LEU A 132 -0.22 -5.79 -5.52
N PRO A 133 -0.42 -6.57 -6.59
CA PRO A 133 0.44 -7.70 -6.89
C PRO A 133 1.77 -7.23 -7.48
N LEU A 134 2.83 -7.98 -7.23
CA LEU A 134 4.09 -7.84 -7.94
C LEU A 134 3.96 -8.52 -9.31
N VAL A 135 4.24 -7.80 -10.40
CA VAL A 135 4.29 -8.37 -11.75
C VAL A 135 5.65 -9.02 -12.00
N ALA A 136 6.73 -8.28 -11.80
CA ALA A 136 8.09 -8.78 -11.94
C ALA A 136 9.10 -7.82 -11.31
N THR A 137 10.32 -8.31 -11.08
CA THR A 137 11.46 -7.49 -10.66
C THR A 137 12.62 -7.74 -11.60
N TYR A 138 13.15 -6.67 -12.19
CA TYR A 138 14.29 -6.70 -13.09
C TYR A 138 15.42 -5.83 -12.55
N GLY A 139 16.63 -6.09 -12.99
CA GLY A 139 17.79 -5.28 -12.61
C GLY A 139 18.87 -5.27 -13.65
N ASP A 140 19.62 -4.17 -13.65
CA ASP A 140 20.87 -4.01 -14.34
C ASP A 140 21.95 -3.48 -13.37
N ASP A 141 23.08 -3.05 -13.89
CA ASP A 141 24.20 -2.48 -13.11
C ASP A 141 23.86 -1.11 -12.48
N ARG A 142 22.82 -0.42 -12.94
CA ARG A 142 22.44 0.93 -12.51
C ARG A 142 21.25 0.95 -11.55
N ALA A 143 20.26 0.08 -11.77
CA ALA A 143 19.01 0.14 -11.02
C ALA A 143 18.34 -1.23 -10.88
N VAL A 144 17.39 -1.29 -9.92
CA VAL A 144 16.37 -2.34 -9.85
C VAL A 144 15.02 -1.72 -10.24
N TYR A 145 14.28 -2.44 -11.08
CA TYR A 145 13.00 -2.04 -11.64
C TYR A 145 11.90 -2.97 -11.14
N VAL A 146 11.01 -2.46 -10.31
CA VAL A 146 9.85 -3.22 -9.79
C VAL A 146 8.66 -2.89 -10.67
N ILE A 147 8.12 -3.90 -11.35
CA ILE A 147 6.98 -3.76 -12.26
C ILE A 147 5.70 -4.07 -11.49
N LEU A 148 4.78 -3.11 -11.51
CA LEU A 148 3.53 -3.12 -10.76
C LEU A 148 2.36 -2.76 -11.69
N PRO A 149 1.12 -3.21 -11.43
CA PRO A 149 -0.05 -2.71 -12.13
C PRO A 149 -0.17 -1.19 -11.98
N PHE A 150 -0.61 -0.53 -13.04
CA PHE A 150 -0.86 0.92 -12.99
C PHE A 150 -2.28 1.19 -12.48
N CYS A 151 -2.39 2.04 -11.46
CA CYS A 151 -3.66 2.51 -10.92
C CYS A 151 -3.94 3.94 -11.44
N PRO A 152 -4.82 4.10 -12.44
CA PRO A 152 -4.98 5.38 -13.14
C PRO A 152 -5.73 6.45 -12.34
N ASN A 153 -6.47 6.07 -11.30
CA ASN A 153 -7.34 6.98 -10.56
C ASN A 153 -6.67 7.59 -9.31
N GLY A 154 -5.33 7.45 -9.20
CA GLY A 154 -4.57 8.02 -8.09
C GLY A 154 -4.77 7.28 -6.77
N ASP A 155 -4.55 7.97 -5.65
CA ASP A 155 -4.73 7.45 -4.30
C ASP A 155 -6.01 7.97 -3.63
N LEU A 156 -6.40 7.34 -2.51
CA LEU A 156 -7.60 7.74 -1.77
C LEU A 156 -7.45 9.09 -1.09
N PHE A 157 -6.23 9.56 -0.80
CA PHE A 157 -6.01 10.90 -0.28
C PHE A 157 -6.42 11.94 -1.33
N GLY A 158 -5.97 11.78 -2.58
CA GLY A 158 -6.39 12.63 -3.68
C GLY A 158 -7.90 12.58 -3.95
N VAL A 159 -8.55 11.42 -3.75
CA VAL A 159 -10.02 11.31 -3.84
C VAL A 159 -10.69 12.19 -2.77
N VAL A 160 -10.22 12.15 -1.53
CA VAL A 160 -10.76 12.99 -0.44
C VAL A 160 -10.44 14.47 -0.67
N GLU A 161 -9.23 14.80 -1.11
CA GLU A 161 -8.83 16.17 -1.40
C GLU A 161 -9.72 16.81 -2.47
N GLN A 162 -10.08 16.07 -3.51
CA GLN A 162 -10.91 16.55 -4.62
C GLN A 162 -12.41 16.61 -4.30
N ASN A 163 -12.92 15.67 -3.51
CA ASN A 163 -14.37 15.49 -3.29
C ASN A 163 -14.83 15.93 -1.89
N GLY A 164 -13.93 16.14 -0.93
CA GLY A 164 -14.27 16.33 0.47
C GLY A 164 -14.80 15.03 1.10
N ALA A 165 -15.76 15.18 2.00
CA ALA A 165 -16.43 14.05 2.65
C ALA A 165 -17.20 13.17 1.63
N LEU A 166 -16.99 11.87 1.70
CA LEU A 166 -17.68 10.90 0.85
C LEU A 166 -19.01 10.46 1.47
N GLN A 167 -19.93 10.01 0.62
CA GLN A 167 -21.13 9.31 1.08
C GLN A 167 -20.76 8.01 1.79
N GLU A 168 -21.49 7.65 2.88
CA GLU A 168 -21.19 6.45 3.66
C GLU A 168 -21.16 5.16 2.80
N ALA A 169 -22.01 5.07 1.80
CA ALA A 169 -22.01 3.93 0.86
C ALA A 169 -20.69 3.80 0.08
N THR A 170 -20.15 4.92 -0.40
CA THR A 170 -18.86 4.94 -1.10
C THR A 170 -17.70 4.61 -0.14
N ALA A 171 -17.70 5.22 1.04
CA ALA A 171 -16.73 4.91 2.08
C ALA A 171 -16.78 3.42 2.48
N ALA A 172 -17.99 2.84 2.61
CA ALA A 172 -18.17 1.42 2.91
C ALA A 172 -17.62 0.50 1.82
N THR A 173 -17.76 0.88 0.55
CA THR A 173 -17.16 0.13 -0.56
C THR A 173 -15.63 0.06 -0.43
N TYR A 174 -14.96 1.20 -0.31
CA TYR A 174 -13.50 1.25 -0.16
C TYR A 174 -13.04 0.53 1.10
N MET A 175 -13.67 0.81 2.23
CA MET A 175 -13.32 0.17 3.49
C MET A 175 -13.54 -1.35 3.46
N GLY A 176 -14.59 -1.85 2.79
CA GLY A 176 -14.84 -3.27 2.63
C GLY A 176 -13.74 -3.98 1.84
N GLN A 177 -13.20 -3.33 0.82
CA GLN A 177 -12.09 -3.80 0.03
C GLN A 177 -10.80 -3.86 0.87
N LEU A 178 -10.50 -2.79 1.60
CA LEU A 178 -9.32 -2.71 2.47
C LEU A 178 -9.36 -3.77 3.59
N VAL A 179 -10.51 -3.95 4.22
CA VAL A 179 -10.69 -4.98 5.26
C VAL A 179 -10.39 -6.37 4.72
N ARG A 180 -10.89 -6.71 3.51
CA ARG A 180 -10.59 -8.01 2.87
C ARG A 180 -9.11 -8.19 2.56
N GLY A 181 -8.45 -7.12 2.07
CA GLY A 181 -7.02 -7.12 1.83
C GLY A 181 -6.24 -7.39 3.12
N LEU A 182 -6.56 -6.65 4.19
CA LEU A 182 -5.91 -6.82 5.48
C LEU A 182 -6.21 -8.15 6.14
N GLU A 183 -7.45 -8.67 6.07
CA GLU A 183 -7.77 -10.03 6.56
C GLU A 183 -6.84 -11.08 5.93
N ARG A 184 -6.59 -10.96 4.62
CA ARG A 184 -5.69 -11.89 3.95
C ARG A 184 -4.23 -11.69 4.35
N LEU A 185 -3.76 -10.45 4.50
CA LEU A 185 -2.42 -10.16 4.99
C LEU A 185 -2.22 -10.67 6.43
N HIS A 186 -3.18 -10.38 7.33
CA HIS A 186 -3.14 -10.86 8.70
C HIS A 186 -3.15 -12.40 8.79
N ALA A 187 -3.91 -13.09 7.93
CA ALA A 187 -3.90 -14.55 7.84
C ALA A 187 -2.52 -15.11 7.39
N MET A 188 -1.71 -14.32 6.69
CA MET A 188 -0.32 -14.65 6.36
C MET A 188 0.67 -14.28 7.47
N GLY A 189 0.19 -13.73 8.58
CA GLY A 189 1.01 -13.18 9.66
C GLY A 189 1.68 -11.83 9.30
N LEU A 190 1.17 -11.12 8.30
CA LEU A 190 1.70 -9.82 7.88
C LEU A 190 0.87 -8.68 8.47
N MET A 191 1.53 -7.77 9.15
CA MET A 191 1.05 -6.43 9.49
C MET A 191 1.59 -5.45 8.45
N HIS A 192 0.75 -4.54 7.96
CA HIS A 192 1.17 -3.53 6.99
C HIS A 192 1.99 -2.40 7.62
N HIS A 193 1.55 -1.88 8.77
CA HIS A 193 2.22 -0.86 9.60
C HIS A 193 2.24 0.57 9.03
N ASP A 194 1.77 0.80 7.81
CA ASP A 194 1.60 2.14 7.22
C ASP A 194 0.33 2.24 6.38
N ILE A 195 -0.78 1.68 6.89
CA ILE A 195 -2.11 1.84 6.30
C ILE A 195 -2.51 3.31 6.35
N SER A 196 -2.83 3.87 5.18
CA SER A 196 -3.19 5.28 5.01
C SER A 196 -3.92 5.52 3.70
N LEU A 197 -4.57 6.68 3.54
CA LEU A 197 -5.22 7.07 2.28
C LEU A 197 -4.20 7.19 1.14
N GLU A 198 -3.00 7.67 1.42
CA GLU A 198 -1.89 7.82 0.46
C GLU A 198 -1.30 6.48 0.01
N ASN A 199 -1.35 5.46 0.89
CA ASN A 199 -0.90 4.09 0.58
C ASN A 199 -2.05 3.19 0.10
N THR A 200 -3.11 3.80 -0.41
CA THR A 200 -4.26 3.11 -1.01
C THR A 200 -4.55 3.71 -2.37
N MET A 201 -4.19 3.01 -3.43
CA MET A 201 -4.47 3.43 -4.81
C MET A 201 -5.88 3.05 -5.22
N VAL A 202 -6.42 3.76 -6.21
CA VAL A 202 -7.69 3.44 -6.86
C VAL A 202 -7.41 2.95 -8.28
N ASP A 203 -7.74 1.70 -8.57
CA ASP A 203 -7.49 1.08 -9.86
C ASP A 203 -8.51 1.51 -10.94
N ALA A 204 -8.38 0.95 -12.15
CA ALA A 204 -9.24 1.29 -13.29
C ALA A 204 -10.72 0.91 -13.06
N GLU A 205 -10.98 -0.08 -12.22
CA GLU A 205 -12.32 -0.53 -11.83
C GLU A 205 -12.84 0.20 -10.58
N SER A 206 -12.19 1.28 -10.16
CA SER A 206 -12.52 2.06 -8.96
C SER A 206 -12.45 1.24 -7.66
N ARG A 207 -11.55 0.26 -7.59
CA ARG A 207 -11.29 -0.53 -6.38
C ARG A 207 -10.13 0.07 -5.58
N ALA A 208 -10.27 0.05 -4.26
CA ALA A 208 -9.18 0.45 -3.35
C ALA A 208 -8.15 -0.68 -3.24
N ILE A 209 -6.89 -0.37 -3.51
CA ILE A 209 -5.77 -1.32 -3.57
C ILE A 209 -4.68 -0.87 -2.58
N ILE A 210 -4.37 -1.71 -1.62
CA ILE A 210 -3.30 -1.49 -0.64
C ILE A 210 -1.95 -1.59 -1.34
N ILE A 211 -1.09 -0.58 -1.13
CA ILE A 211 0.26 -0.49 -1.69
C ILE A 211 1.29 -0.23 -0.59
N ASP A 212 2.58 -0.31 -0.93
CA ASP A 212 3.73 0.07 -0.10
C ASP A 212 3.94 -0.80 1.15
N PHE A 213 4.70 -1.88 0.95
CA PHE A 213 5.06 -2.84 2.00
C PHE A 213 6.42 -2.55 2.65
N GLY A 214 7.01 -1.38 2.44
CA GLY A 214 8.32 -1.00 3.00
C GLY A 214 8.36 -1.07 4.53
N MET A 215 7.23 -0.80 5.19
CA MET A 215 7.09 -0.88 6.65
C MET A 215 6.51 -2.21 7.15
N ALA A 216 6.08 -3.12 6.27
CA ALA A 216 5.40 -4.34 6.67
C ALA A 216 6.27 -5.22 7.60
N VAL A 217 5.62 -5.86 8.57
CA VAL A 217 6.26 -6.73 9.54
C VAL A 217 5.60 -8.10 9.53
N LYS A 218 6.40 -9.16 9.56
CA LYS A 218 5.90 -10.51 9.78
C LYS A 218 5.82 -10.77 11.28
N ALA A 219 4.62 -11.02 11.79
CA ALA A 219 4.40 -11.46 13.16
C ALA A 219 4.87 -12.91 13.33
N ILE A 220 5.46 -13.21 14.47
CA ILE A 220 5.86 -14.58 14.83
C ILE A 220 4.87 -15.05 15.88
N PRO A 221 4.21 -16.23 15.70
CA PRO A 221 3.38 -16.79 16.73
C PRO A 221 4.21 -17.09 17.99
N THR A 222 3.74 -16.66 19.16
CA THR A 222 4.37 -17.03 20.43
C THR A 222 3.60 -18.17 21.10
N ALA A 223 4.27 -19.00 21.90
CA ALA A 223 3.64 -20.15 22.54
C ALA A 223 2.53 -19.78 23.54
N THR A 224 2.50 -18.52 23.99
CA THR A 224 1.49 -17.99 24.91
C THR A 224 0.19 -17.57 24.19
N ASP A 225 0.19 -17.45 22.87
CA ASP A 225 -0.90 -16.90 22.09
C ASP A 225 -2.02 -17.91 21.82
N PHE A 226 -1.82 -19.18 22.17
CA PHE A 226 -2.80 -20.23 21.94
C PHE A 226 -3.94 -20.28 22.98
N PHE A 227 -3.88 -19.45 24.05
CA PHE A 227 -4.77 -19.64 25.20
C PHE A 227 -5.83 -18.53 25.41
N ASP A 228 -5.73 -17.36 24.76
CA ASP A 228 -6.62 -16.23 25.07
C ASP A 228 -7.93 -16.14 24.27
N GLY A 229 -8.31 -17.14 23.50
CA GLY A 229 -9.67 -17.35 22.99
C GLY A 229 -10.31 -16.20 22.15
N HIS A 230 -9.67 -15.08 21.97
CA HIS A 230 -10.21 -13.90 21.30
C HIS A 230 -9.96 -13.83 19.79
N HIS A 231 -9.09 -14.66 19.26
CA HIS A 231 -8.89 -14.77 17.80
C HIS A 231 -9.05 -16.24 17.38
N ALA A 232 -10.11 -16.51 16.63
CA ALA A 232 -10.28 -17.79 15.96
C ALA A 232 -9.23 -17.94 14.85
N GLY A 233 -8.00 -18.32 15.21
CA GLY A 233 -6.90 -18.44 14.25
C GLY A 233 -5.50 -18.23 14.82
N GLY A 234 -5.36 -18.05 16.12
CA GLY A 234 -4.07 -17.78 16.77
C GLY A 234 -3.78 -16.29 16.87
N SER A 235 -3.41 -15.89 18.06
CA SER A 235 -2.92 -14.54 18.37
C SER A 235 -1.49 -14.40 17.85
N TYR A 236 -1.15 -13.28 17.26
CA TYR A 236 0.20 -12.99 16.81
C TYR A 236 0.71 -11.75 17.54
N HIS A 237 1.79 -11.90 18.30
CA HIS A 237 2.46 -10.73 18.87
C HIS A 237 3.56 -10.21 17.95
N ALA A 238 3.79 -8.91 17.99
CA ALA A 238 4.94 -8.34 17.33
C ALA A 238 6.21 -9.01 17.83
N VAL A 239 7.17 -9.19 16.92
CA VAL A 239 8.55 -9.43 17.32
C VAL A 239 8.91 -8.41 18.41
N PRO A 240 9.40 -8.85 19.61
CA PRO A 240 9.73 -7.95 20.69
C PRO A 240 10.54 -6.76 20.19
N LEU A 241 10.29 -5.57 20.72
CA LEU A 241 11.00 -4.34 20.33
C LEU A 241 12.54 -4.47 20.37
N ALA A 242 13.05 -5.38 21.22
CA ALA A 242 14.48 -5.71 21.33
C ALA A 242 15.01 -6.51 20.12
N GLU A 243 14.16 -7.23 19.39
CA GLU A 243 14.52 -8.08 18.25
C GLU A 243 14.18 -7.45 16.90
N ARG A 244 13.46 -6.31 16.90
CA ARG A 244 13.22 -5.53 15.68
C ARG A 244 14.53 -4.91 15.23
N PRO A 245 14.79 -4.83 13.92
CA PRO A 245 15.78 -3.91 13.42
C PRO A 245 15.50 -2.54 14.07
N ARG A 246 16.50 -1.96 14.73
CA ARG A 246 16.33 -0.69 15.45
C ARG A 246 16.00 0.40 14.44
N TRP A 247 14.73 0.64 14.23
CA TRP A 247 14.28 1.82 13.51
C TRP A 247 14.57 3.03 14.39
N PRO A 248 15.34 4.00 13.94
CA PRO A 248 15.68 5.17 14.75
C PRO A 248 14.53 6.19 14.78
N GLY A 249 13.30 5.74 14.89
CA GLY A 249 12.15 6.64 14.83
C GLY A 249 10.80 5.94 15.06
N ARG A 250 9.74 6.74 15.03
CA ARG A 250 8.37 6.31 14.89
C ARG A 250 8.18 5.86 13.45
N CYS A 251 7.61 4.64 13.22
CA CYS A 251 7.37 4.09 11.89
C CYS A 251 5.95 4.41 11.46
N GLY A 252 5.77 4.72 10.17
CA GLY A 252 4.50 5.11 9.60
C GLY A 252 4.20 6.61 9.74
N LYS A 253 3.11 7.05 9.14
CA LYS A 253 2.68 8.45 9.17
C LYS A 253 2.08 8.79 10.54
N PRO A 254 2.53 9.86 11.23
CA PRO A 254 2.10 10.21 12.58
C PRO A 254 0.58 10.22 12.79
N MET A 255 -0.17 10.76 11.83
CA MET A 255 -1.62 10.88 11.89
C MET A 255 -2.35 9.54 12.02
N TYR A 256 -1.83 8.48 11.36
CA TYR A 256 -2.46 7.14 11.34
C TYR A 256 -1.91 6.23 12.43
N MET A 257 -0.87 6.68 13.16
CA MET A 257 -0.17 5.84 14.14
C MET A 257 -1.04 5.62 15.37
N SER A 258 -1.17 4.36 15.79
CA SER A 258 -1.91 4.00 16.99
C SER A 258 -1.16 4.43 18.27
N PRO A 259 -1.88 4.64 19.41
CA PRO A 259 -1.25 5.08 20.65
C PRO A 259 -0.15 4.17 21.13
N GLU A 260 -0.32 2.85 21.05
CA GLU A 260 0.67 1.86 21.46
C GLU A 260 1.96 1.93 20.65
N LEU A 261 1.84 2.26 19.34
CA LEU A 261 3.00 2.51 18.47
C LEU A 261 3.64 3.87 18.77
N TRP A 262 2.81 4.89 18.99
CA TRP A 262 3.27 6.25 19.26
C TRP A 262 4.05 6.35 20.55
N TYR A 263 3.51 5.78 21.65
CA TYR A 263 4.14 5.83 22.96
C TYR A 263 5.13 4.69 23.20
N ARG A 264 5.27 3.74 22.27
CA ARG A 264 6.18 2.58 22.38
C ARG A 264 5.99 1.79 23.67
N GLN A 265 4.73 1.55 24.05
CA GLN A 265 4.41 0.84 25.29
C GLN A 265 4.25 -0.66 25.05
N GLY A 266 5.14 -1.46 25.68
CA GLY A 266 4.97 -2.91 25.88
C GLY A 266 4.99 -3.79 24.62
N SER A 267 4.57 -5.04 24.77
CA SER A 267 4.16 -5.91 23.68
C SER A 267 2.68 -5.65 23.35
N PHE A 268 2.34 -5.48 22.10
CA PHE A 268 0.98 -5.18 21.67
C PHE A 268 0.60 -6.02 20.45
N ASP A 269 -0.70 -6.20 20.25
CA ASP A 269 -1.23 -6.82 19.03
C ASP A 269 -0.98 -5.90 17.83
N VAL A 270 -0.09 -6.33 16.95
CA VAL A 270 0.29 -5.56 15.76
C VAL A 270 -0.86 -5.39 14.78
N PHE A 271 -1.78 -6.34 14.74
CA PHE A 271 -2.94 -6.28 13.87
C PHE A 271 -3.96 -5.24 14.33
N ALA A 272 -4.05 -5.00 15.64
CA ALA A 272 -4.88 -3.94 16.19
C ALA A 272 -4.42 -2.54 15.75
N ALA A 273 -3.13 -2.35 15.47
CA ALA A 273 -2.63 -1.08 14.94
C ALA A 273 -3.10 -0.80 13.52
N ASP A 274 -3.20 -1.81 12.65
CA ASP A 274 -3.78 -1.64 11.32
C ASP A 274 -5.28 -1.28 11.39
N VAL A 275 -6.02 -1.83 12.38
CA VAL A 275 -7.44 -1.46 12.60
C VAL A 275 -7.59 -0.01 13.07
N TRP A 276 -6.68 0.49 13.90
CA TRP A 276 -6.65 1.91 14.27
C TRP A 276 -6.44 2.79 13.03
N ALA A 277 -5.46 2.47 12.20
CA ALA A 277 -5.19 3.21 10.96
C ALA A 277 -6.38 3.21 10.00
N LEU A 278 -7.09 2.07 9.85
CA LEU A 278 -8.37 2.01 9.14
C LEU A 278 -9.43 2.94 9.76
N GLY A 279 -9.45 3.08 11.08
CA GLY A 279 -10.36 3.99 11.78
C GLY A 279 -10.08 5.46 11.44
N VAL A 280 -8.80 5.84 11.36
CA VAL A 280 -8.40 7.18 10.90
C VAL A 280 -8.81 7.40 9.44
N MET A 281 -8.57 6.41 8.56
CA MET A 281 -9.00 6.49 7.17
C MET A 281 -10.51 6.66 7.05
N LEU A 282 -11.31 5.84 7.76
CA LEU A 282 -12.77 5.95 7.74
C LEU A 282 -13.24 7.32 8.23
N PHE A 283 -12.62 7.87 9.27
CA PHE A 283 -12.91 9.23 9.73
C PHE A 283 -12.69 10.23 8.59
N MET A 284 -11.55 10.18 7.92
CA MET A 284 -11.23 11.11 6.82
C MET A 284 -12.14 10.92 5.61
N LEU A 285 -12.47 9.69 5.24
CA LEU A 285 -13.43 9.41 4.15
C LEU A 285 -14.81 10.02 4.45
N LEU A 286 -15.27 9.95 5.69
CA LEU A 286 -16.61 10.42 6.09
C LEU A 286 -16.68 11.94 6.37
N THR A 287 -15.55 12.56 6.70
CA THR A 287 -15.53 13.97 7.14
C THR A 287 -14.80 14.90 6.17
N GLY A 288 -13.96 14.35 5.28
CA GLY A 288 -13.10 15.13 4.39
C GLY A 288 -11.89 15.76 5.08
N ALA A 289 -11.66 15.47 6.37
CA ALA A 289 -10.60 16.09 7.17
C ALA A 289 -9.99 15.08 8.16
N PRO A 290 -8.74 15.29 8.59
CA PRO A 290 -8.10 14.45 9.60
C PRO A 290 -8.77 14.61 10.98
N PRO A 291 -8.75 13.56 11.83
CA PRO A 291 -9.34 13.64 13.17
C PRO A 291 -8.56 14.54 14.13
N TRP A 292 -7.27 14.74 13.91
CA TRP A 292 -6.36 15.60 14.67
C TRP A 292 -5.26 16.16 13.78
N GLU A 293 -4.39 17.00 14.37
CA GLU A 293 -3.27 17.61 13.63
C GLU A 293 -2.33 16.54 13.06
N PRO A 294 -2.04 16.54 11.75
CA PRO A 294 -1.34 15.44 11.08
C PRO A 294 0.07 15.15 11.62
N THR A 295 0.73 16.14 12.22
CA THR A 295 2.10 16.03 12.70
C THR A 295 2.22 15.51 14.14
N TRP A 296 1.11 15.49 14.88
CA TRP A 296 1.13 15.20 16.33
C TRP A 296 0.78 13.75 16.67
N GLY A 297 0.27 12.97 15.71
CA GLY A 297 -0.22 11.64 16.01
C GLY A 297 -1.37 11.67 17.03
N PRO A 298 -1.52 10.61 17.86
CA PRO A 298 -2.58 10.52 18.85
C PRO A 298 -2.30 11.38 20.09
N GLU A 299 -2.24 12.69 19.92
CA GLU A 299 -2.00 13.69 20.95
C GLU A 299 -2.96 14.88 20.83
N GLY A 300 -2.98 15.73 21.86
CA GLY A 300 -3.74 16.97 21.84
C GLY A 300 -5.23 16.82 22.20
N ALA A 301 -5.95 17.94 22.13
CA ALA A 301 -7.34 18.03 22.57
C ALA A 301 -8.31 17.12 21.78
N ALA A 302 -8.14 17.06 20.45
CA ALA A 302 -8.97 16.22 19.59
C ALA A 302 -8.80 14.73 19.89
N TYR A 303 -7.54 14.28 20.07
CA TYR A 303 -7.26 12.90 20.46
C TYR A 303 -7.88 12.56 21.85
N ASN A 304 -7.86 13.52 22.80
CA ASN A 304 -8.48 13.29 24.11
C ASN A 304 -9.96 12.95 24.02
N TYR A 305 -10.72 13.57 23.11
CA TYR A 305 -12.12 13.17 22.87
C TYR A 305 -12.24 11.69 22.47
N VAL A 306 -11.39 11.25 21.57
CA VAL A 306 -11.38 9.86 21.07
C VAL A 306 -10.99 8.90 22.18
N ARG A 307 -9.88 9.19 22.89
CA ARG A 307 -9.37 8.39 24.02
C ARG A 307 -10.42 8.21 25.12
N ASP A 308 -11.15 9.27 25.43
CA ASP A 308 -12.14 9.29 26.49
C ASP A 308 -13.53 8.73 26.06
N GLY A 309 -13.59 8.10 24.87
CA GLY A 309 -14.81 7.48 24.34
C GLY A 309 -15.86 8.48 23.85
N ASN A 310 -15.48 9.72 23.58
CA ASN A 310 -16.39 10.83 23.21
C ASN A 310 -16.17 11.32 21.77
N LEU A 311 -16.04 10.40 20.81
CA LEU A 311 -15.94 10.75 19.38
C LEU A 311 -17.13 11.62 18.91
N ARG A 312 -18.33 11.39 19.45
CA ARG A 312 -19.49 12.23 19.15
C ARG A 312 -19.26 13.70 19.51
N GLY A 313 -18.62 13.95 20.66
CA GLY A 313 -18.25 15.30 21.08
C GLY A 313 -17.24 15.95 20.13
N LEU A 314 -16.25 15.19 19.62
CA LEU A 314 -15.30 15.68 18.62
C LEU A 314 -16.02 16.07 17.32
N LEU A 315 -16.88 15.20 16.80
CA LEU A 315 -17.63 15.46 15.57
C LEU A 315 -18.54 16.70 15.70
N LEU A 316 -19.19 16.87 16.85
CA LEU A 316 -19.98 18.07 17.14
C LEU A 316 -19.12 19.34 17.19
N GLN A 317 -17.93 19.26 17.82
CA GLN A 317 -16.99 20.39 17.87
C GLN A 317 -16.52 20.80 16.46
N TYR A 318 -16.39 19.83 15.55
CA TYR A 318 -16.04 20.09 14.14
C TYR A 318 -17.24 20.47 13.27
N GLY A 319 -18.45 20.54 13.82
CA GLY A 319 -19.68 20.83 13.08
C GLY A 319 -20.13 19.71 12.16
N ILE A 320 -19.63 18.49 12.37
CA ILE A 320 -19.93 17.32 11.54
C ILE A 320 -21.18 16.64 12.06
N THR A 321 -22.30 16.76 11.33
CA THR A 321 -23.62 16.25 11.73
C THR A 321 -24.16 15.17 10.81
N HIS A 322 -23.58 14.98 9.61
CA HIS A 322 -24.09 14.09 8.57
C HIS A 322 -23.69 12.62 8.74
N VAL A 323 -22.74 12.31 9.64
CA VAL A 323 -22.27 10.94 9.91
C VAL A 323 -23.33 10.19 10.74
N SER A 324 -23.71 8.99 10.29
CA SER A 324 -24.74 8.17 10.97
C SER A 324 -24.31 7.69 12.35
N GLU A 325 -25.27 7.35 13.22
CA GLU A 325 -24.96 6.82 14.56
C GLU A 325 -24.19 5.49 14.51
N ASN A 326 -24.47 4.64 13.53
CA ASN A 326 -23.72 3.40 13.33
C ASN A 326 -22.27 3.66 12.89
N ALA A 327 -22.04 4.67 12.04
CA ALA A 327 -20.68 5.07 11.65
C ALA A 327 -19.90 5.66 12.84
N LYS A 328 -20.56 6.47 13.68
CA LYS A 328 -19.96 7.02 14.91
C LYS A 328 -19.57 5.92 15.90
N ASP A 329 -20.44 4.92 16.09
CA ASP A 329 -20.16 3.77 16.97
C ASP A 329 -19.00 2.93 16.43
N LEU A 330 -19.02 2.62 15.13
CA LEU A 330 -17.92 1.91 14.48
C LEU A 330 -16.57 2.64 14.64
N LEU A 331 -16.54 3.92 14.30
CA LEU A 331 -15.34 4.76 14.44
C LEU A 331 -14.81 4.78 15.88
N GLN A 332 -15.70 4.95 16.88
CA GLN A 332 -15.27 4.97 18.28
C GLN A 332 -14.63 3.64 18.70
N ARG A 333 -15.18 2.51 18.24
CA ARG A 333 -14.63 1.18 18.55
C ARG A 333 -13.33 0.87 17.79
N MET A 334 -13.19 1.35 16.55
CA MET A 334 -11.92 1.24 15.79
C MET A 334 -10.83 2.10 16.43
N LEU A 335 -11.19 3.30 16.91
CA LEU A 335 -10.29 4.27 17.55
C LEU A 335 -10.27 4.11 19.09
N THR A 336 -10.40 2.90 19.59
CA THR A 336 -10.21 2.59 21.02
C THR A 336 -8.73 2.57 21.36
N ALA A 337 -8.32 3.36 22.37
CA ALA A 337 -6.91 3.55 22.72
C ALA A 337 -6.23 2.26 23.21
N ASP A 338 -6.91 1.45 24.05
CA ASP A 338 -6.42 0.14 24.48
C ASP A 338 -6.57 -0.87 23.32
N PRO A 339 -5.47 -1.38 22.72
CA PRO A 339 -5.54 -2.31 21.60
C PRO A 339 -6.27 -3.62 21.93
N ARG A 340 -6.34 -4.02 23.20
CA ARG A 340 -7.06 -5.23 23.64
C ARG A 340 -8.57 -5.07 23.67
N GLN A 341 -9.06 -3.83 23.67
CA GLN A 341 -10.50 -3.48 23.64
C GLN A 341 -10.93 -2.97 22.25
N ARG A 342 -9.96 -2.73 21.38
CA ARG A 342 -10.18 -2.31 20.00
C ARG A 342 -10.80 -3.45 19.19
N LEU A 343 -11.73 -3.13 18.27
CA LEU A 343 -12.32 -4.12 17.37
C LEU A 343 -11.23 -4.88 16.58
N THR A 344 -11.42 -6.18 16.47
CA THR A 344 -10.72 -7.02 15.49
C THR A 344 -11.37 -6.90 14.11
N LEU A 345 -10.68 -7.30 13.03
CA LEU A 345 -11.28 -7.27 11.68
C LEU A 345 -12.58 -8.10 11.57
N PRO A 346 -12.70 -9.32 12.15
CA PRO A 346 -13.96 -10.06 12.19
C PRO A 346 -15.09 -9.31 12.90
N GLU A 347 -14.82 -8.71 14.06
CA GLU A 347 -15.81 -7.92 14.82
C GLU A 347 -16.21 -6.65 14.05
N LEU A 348 -15.25 -5.99 13.40
CA LEU A 348 -15.49 -4.85 12.53
C LEU A 348 -16.47 -5.24 11.41
N ARG A 349 -16.26 -6.37 10.73
CA ARG A 349 -17.19 -6.87 9.69
C ARG A 349 -18.57 -7.22 10.21
N ALA A 350 -18.69 -7.68 11.46
CA ALA A 350 -19.96 -7.99 12.08
C ALA A 350 -20.75 -6.75 12.53
N HIS A 351 -20.15 -5.56 12.51
CA HIS A 351 -20.75 -4.33 13.00
C HIS A 351 -22.00 -3.94 12.18
N PRO A 352 -23.07 -3.38 12.82
CA PRO A 352 -24.32 -2.99 12.15
C PRO A 352 -24.15 -2.02 10.97
N TRP A 353 -23.15 -1.17 10.99
CA TRP A 353 -22.83 -0.25 9.89
C TRP A 353 -22.63 -0.97 8.54
N TRP A 354 -21.97 -2.12 8.53
CA TRP A 354 -21.78 -2.93 7.32
C TRP A 354 -23.08 -3.50 6.77
N ARG A 355 -24.02 -3.88 7.66
CA ARG A 355 -25.32 -4.42 7.25
C ARG A 355 -26.14 -3.39 6.48
N GLN A 356 -26.05 -2.12 6.86
CA GLN A 356 -26.72 -1.01 6.15
C GLN A 356 -26.15 -0.80 4.75
N HIS A 357 -24.88 -1.15 4.54
CA HIS A 357 -24.16 -0.98 3.30
C HIS A 357 -23.78 -2.31 2.62
N ALA A 358 -24.42 -3.43 2.99
CA ALA A 358 -24.06 -4.79 2.55
C ALA A 358 -24.05 -4.96 1.01
N GLN A 359 -24.93 -4.27 0.30
CA GLN A 359 -24.97 -4.24 -1.16
C GLN A 359 -23.70 -3.62 -1.79
N PHE A 360 -23.02 -2.73 -1.08
CA PHE A 360 -21.79 -2.08 -1.52
C PHE A 360 -20.54 -2.83 -1.03
N ALA A 361 -20.59 -3.38 0.19
CA ALA A 361 -19.48 -4.12 0.79
C ALA A 361 -19.25 -5.51 0.16
N ASN A 362 -20.26 -6.09 -0.50
CA ASN A 362 -20.20 -7.40 -1.15
C ASN A 362 -20.01 -7.33 -2.68
N ALA A 363 -20.09 -6.15 -3.28
CA ALA A 363 -19.98 -5.93 -4.73
C ALA A 363 -18.53 -5.90 -5.23
N ALA A 364 -17.60 -6.39 -4.43
CA ALA A 364 -16.17 -6.44 -4.75
C ALA A 364 -15.62 -7.86 -4.60
#